data_8b0dd069733af956303eb4db87b3c97f
#
_entry.id   8b0dd069733af956303eb4db87b3c97f
#
_cell.length_a   1.000
_cell.length_b   1.000
_cell.length_c   1.000
_cell.angle_alpha   90.00
_cell.angle_beta   90.00
_cell.angle_gamma   90.00
#
_symmetry.space_group_name_H-M   'P 1'
#
loop_
_entity.id
_entity.type
_entity.pdbx_description
1 polymer ?
#
loop_
_entity_poly.entity_id
_entity_poly.type
_entity_poly.pdbx_seq_one_letter_code
_entity_poly.pdbx_strand_id
1 'polypeptide(L)'
;VFVLKPELFGITVGKASQISFLLVGVWWVSFGWFAISRLPKSHGVKGAHSKNLFTQGYKELHKVWLELKTQPLLKQFLFSFFFFNMGVQTIMLAATLYGKSELNIPTTNLIIAILIIQLVAIPGAHIMAKMASKWGNFNTLMVAIVIWIGGCIIGYFLPRNGLMPFYGLAIIIGFVMGGIQSVSRSTYSKLMPETHDTTSYFSFYDVTEKVAIVIGMFSFGFINEITGSQRNSVLALCIFFIIGFVLLYRTSKLKGHAGI
;
A
#
# COMPACT_ATOMS: atom_id res chain seq x y z
N VAL A 1 -15.27 -4.59 -19.10
CA VAL A 1 -15.93 -4.84 -20.41
C VAL A 1 -16.22 -3.51 -21.09
N PHE A 2 -16.88 -2.56 -20.44
CA PHE A 2 -17.34 -1.30 -21.00
C PHE A 2 -16.23 -0.46 -21.68
N VAL A 3 -15.07 -0.31 -21.01
CA VAL A 3 -13.91 0.41 -21.57
C VAL A 3 -13.06 -0.45 -22.51
N LEU A 4 -13.07 -1.79 -22.32
CA LEU A 4 -12.28 -2.71 -23.13
C LEU A 4 -12.89 -3.01 -24.50
N LYS A 5 -14.21 -2.98 -24.61
CA LYS A 5 -14.96 -3.20 -25.85
C LYS A 5 -16.09 -2.19 -25.98
N PRO A 6 -15.78 -0.89 -26.17
CA PRO A 6 -16.79 0.16 -26.29
C PRO A 6 -17.62 0.02 -27.56
N GLU A 7 -17.09 -0.65 -28.57
CA GLU A 7 -17.75 -0.91 -29.85
C GLU A 7 -19.05 -1.71 -29.70
N LEU A 8 -19.13 -2.60 -28.67
CA LEU A 8 -20.34 -3.35 -28.36
C LEU A 8 -21.52 -2.47 -27.93
N PHE A 9 -21.22 -1.23 -27.51
CA PHE A 9 -22.21 -0.25 -27.06
C PHE A 9 -22.36 0.93 -28.04
N GLY A 10 -21.70 0.88 -29.21
CA GLY A 10 -21.75 1.93 -30.22
C GLY A 10 -21.15 3.28 -29.76
N ILE A 11 -20.23 3.27 -28.81
CA ILE A 11 -19.61 4.46 -28.23
C ILE A 11 -18.10 4.47 -28.43
N THR A 12 -17.51 5.66 -28.39
CA THR A 12 -16.06 5.81 -28.47
C THR A 12 -15.40 5.48 -27.14
N VAL A 13 -14.11 5.09 -27.15
CA VAL A 13 -13.31 4.80 -25.93
C VAL A 13 -13.36 5.98 -24.95
N GLY A 14 -13.31 7.22 -25.46
CA GLY A 14 -13.38 8.43 -24.61
C GLY A 14 -14.73 8.56 -23.89
N LYS A 15 -15.84 8.34 -24.58
CA LYS A 15 -17.18 8.34 -23.98
C LYS A 15 -17.35 7.20 -22.96
N ALA A 16 -16.85 5.99 -23.29
CA ALA A 16 -16.87 4.86 -22.36
C ALA A 16 -16.11 5.17 -21.06
N SER A 17 -14.94 5.82 -21.16
CA SER A 17 -14.16 6.25 -20.00
C SER A 17 -14.90 7.29 -19.17
N GLN A 18 -15.49 8.34 -19.80
CA GLN A 18 -16.27 9.36 -19.11
C GLN A 18 -17.45 8.77 -18.33
N ILE A 19 -18.22 7.89 -18.96
CA ILE A 19 -19.35 7.22 -18.32
C ILE A 19 -18.86 6.34 -17.16
N SER A 20 -17.74 5.63 -17.32
CA SER A 20 -17.15 4.81 -16.26
C SER A 20 -16.75 5.63 -15.04
N PHE A 21 -16.15 6.82 -15.24
CA PHE A 21 -15.83 7.74 -14.14
C PHE A 21 -17.09 8.25 -13.42
N LEU A 22 -18.14 8.60 -14.17
CA LEU A 22 -19.41 9.01 -13.58
C LEU A 22 -20.04 7.89 -12.75
N LEU A 23 -20.06 6.65 -13.26
CA LEU A 23 -20.58 5.49 -12.53
C LEU A 23 -19.80 5.22 -11.24
N VAL A 24 -18.46 5.34 -11.29
CA VAL A 24 -17.62 5.23 -10.07
C VAL A 24 -17.96 6.34 -9.08
N GLY A 25 -18.15 7.58 -9.54
CA GLY A 25 -18.56 8.69 -8.68
C GLY A 25 -19.91 8.44 -7.99
N VAL A 26 -20.91 8.03 -8.77
CA VAL A 26 -22.26 7.67 -8.24
C VAL A 26 -22.16 6.52 -7.24
N TRP A 27 -21.38 5.47 -7.54
CA TRP A 27 -21.12 4.35 -6.65
C TRP A 27 -20.55 4.84 -5.32
N TRP A 28 -19.47 5.63 -5.33
CA TRP A 28 -18.82 6.14 -4.13
C TRP A 28 -19.77 6.99 -3.27
N VAL A 29 -20.52 7.90 -3.89
CA VAL A 29 -21.50 8.75 -3.18
C VAL A 29 -22.60 7.90 -2.56
N SER A 30 -23.14 6.93 -3.30
CA SER A 30 -24.26 6.10 -2.83
C SER A 30 -23.84 5.24 -1.64
N PHE A 31 -22.72 4.53 -1.74
CA PHE A 31 -22.23 3.68 -0.65
C PHE A 31 -21.68 4.50 0.52
N GLY A 32 -21.01 5.62 0.24
CA GLY A 32 -20.56 6.55 1.27
C GLY A 32 -21.71 7.12 2.08
N TRP A 33 -22.78 7.57 1.41
CA TRP A 33 -24.00 8.06 2.06
C TRP A 33 -24.66 6.98 2.90
N PHE A 34 -24.80 5.77 2.35
CA PHE A 34 -25.37 4.63 3.08
C PHE A 34 -24.55 4.32 4.33
N ALA A 35 -23.23 4.26 4.25
CA ALA A 35 -22.35 4.02 5.38
C ALA A 35 -22.47 5.11 6.45
N ILE A 36 -22.39 6.39 6.05
CA ILE A 36 -22.48 7.54 6.96
C ILE A 36 -23.85 7.57 7.67
N SER A 37 -24.96 7.27 6.95
CA SER A 37 -26.31 7.28 7.53
C SER A 37 -26.53 6.20 8.60
N ARG A 38 -25.69 5.13 8.59
CA ARG A 38 -25.78 4.02 9.56
C ARG A 38 -24.75 4.14 10.69
N LEU A 39 -23.81 5.07 10.62
CA LEU A 39 -22.87 5.30 11.70
C LEU A 39 -23.60 5.87 12.93
N PRO A 40 -23.31 5.34 14.14
CA PRO A 40 -23.81 5.92 15.37
C PRO A 40 -23.31 7.37 15.46
N LYS A 41 -24.22 8.27 15.85
CA LYS A 41 -23.85 9.68 16.05
C LYS A 41 -22.75 9.76 17.10
N SER A 42 -21.54 10.12 16.68
CA SER A 42 -20.44 10.38 17.60
C SER A 42 -20.89 11.47 18.58
N HIS A 43 -20.78 11.19 19.87
CA HIS A 43 -20.85 12.22 20.89
C HIS A 43 -19.54 12.99 20.82
N GLY A 44 -19.41 13.84 19.79
CA GLY A 44 -18.24 14.70 19.62
C GLY A 44 -18.02 15.48 20.91
N VAL A 45 -16.80 15.51 21.38
CA VAL A 45 -16.39 16.35 22.49
C VAL A 45 -16.77 17.78 22.11
N LYS A 46 -17.83 18.32 22.75
CA LYS A 46 -18.26 19.70 22.59
C LYS A 46 -17.10 20.57 23.07
N GLY A 47 -16.34 21.16 22.18
CA GLY A 47 -15.26 22.07 22.60
C GLY A 47 -14.22 22.47 21.56
N ALA A 48 -14.16 21.83 20.41
CA ALA A 48 -13.12 22.12 19.41
C ALA A 48 -13.67 22.83 18.16
N HIS A 49 -14.36 23.95 18.32
CA HIS A 49 -14.47 24.94 17.23
C HIS A 49 -13.17 25.78 17.17
N SER A 50 -12.08 25.12 16.82
CA SER A 50 -10.87 25.87 16.42
C SER A 50 -11.08 26.40 15.01
N LYS A 51 -10.92 27.73 14.84
CA LYS A 51 -11.06 28.42 13.55
C LYS A 51 -10.10 27.94 12.45
N ASN A 52 -9.11 27.09 12.78
CA ASN A 52 -8.09 26.60 11.86
C ASN A 52 -7.94 25.08 11.94
N LEU A 53 -8.70 24.35 11.10
CA LEU A 53 -8.65 22.88 10.98
C LEU A 53 -7.24 22.35 10.64
N PHE A 54 -6.48 23.07 9.80
CA PHE A 54 -5.12 22.69 9.43
C PHE A 54 -4.13 22.71 10.60
N THR A 55 -4.21 23.77 11.43
CA THR A 55 -3.32 23.88 12.60
C THR A 55 -3.66 22.87 13.68
N GLN A 56 -4.92 22.47 13.77
CA GLN A 56 -5.37 21.44 14.72
C GLN A 56 -4.86 20.06 14.26
N GLY A 57 -5.02 19.70 12.99
CA GLY A 57 -4.49 18.45 12.44
C GLY A 57 -2.98 18.31 12.62
N TYR A 58 -2.23 19.40 12.36
CA TYR A 58 -0.78 19.41 12.61
C TYR A 58 -0.43 19.21 14.10
N LYS A 59 -1.15 19.87 15.01
CA LYS A 59 -0.94 19.71 16.46
C LYS A 59 -1.19 18.27 16.92
N GLU A 60 -2.25 17.62 16.41
CA GLU A 60 -2.55 16.23 16.75
C GLU A 60 -1.45 15.28 16.23
N LEU A 61 -1.00 15.45 15.00
CA LEU A 61 0.11 14.66 14.46
C LEU A 61 1.40 14.89 15.24
N HIS A 62 1.70 16.13 15.62
CA HIS A 62 2.87 16.47 16.44
C HIS A 62 2.78 15.84 17.84
N LYS A 63 1.60 15.82 18.44
CA LYS A 63 1.35 15.14 19.71
C LYS A 63 1.68 13.65 19.62
N VAL A 64 1.13 12.96 18.61
CA VAL A 64 1.43 11.52 18.37
C VAL A 64 2.93 11.32 18.15
N TRP A 65 3.60 12.19 17.39
CA TRP A 65 5.06 12.14 17.20
C TRP A 65 5.85 12.23 18.52
N LEU A 66 5.42 13.08 19.45
CA LEU A 66 6.04 13.18 20.77
C LEU A 66 5.77 11.94 21.62
N GLU A 67 4.55 11.41 21.59
CA GLU A 67 4.17 10.19 22.30
C GLU A 67 4.92 8.95 21.77
N LEU A 68 5.25 8.90 20.48
CA LEU A 68 6.09 7.85 19.89
C LEU A 68 7.49 7.77 20.49
N LYS A 69 8.00 8.85 21.11
CA LYS A 69 9.30 8.80 21.80
C LYS A 69 9.28 7.91 23.03
N THR A 70 8.12 7.75 23.66
CA THR A 70 7.91 6.87 24.82
C THR A 70 7.54 5.44 24.42
N GLN A 71 7.28 5.19 23.13
CA GLN A 71 6.84 3.92 22.59
C GLN A 71 7.87 3.35 21.57
N PRO A 72 9.02 2.83 22.05
CA PRO A 72 10.13 2.44 21.18
C PRO A 72 9.75 1.34 20.17
N LEU A 73 8.89 0.40 20.57
CA LEU A 73 8.46 -0.70 19.71
C LEU A 73 7.57 -0.20 18.56
N LEU A 74 6.59 0.66 18.87
CA LEU A 74 5.70 1.26 17.87
C LEU A 74 6.48 2.17 16.92
N LYS A 75 7.38 3.00 17.46
CA LYS A 75 8.25 3.88 16.68
C LYS A 75 9.09 3.08 15.69
N GLN A 76 9.76 2.02 16.14
CA GLN A 76 10.62 1.20 15.29
C GLN A 76 9.83 0.45 14.23
N PHE A 77 8.63 -0.03 14.57
CA PHE A 77 7.71 -0.61 13.59
C PHE A 77 7.31 0.40 12.52
N LEU A 78 6.95 1.63 12.87
CA LEU A 78 6.61 2.68 11.92
C LEU A 78 7.77 3.02 10.97
N PHE A 79 9.00 3.05 11.47
CA PHE A 79 10.17 3.22 10.59
C PHE A 79 10.33 2.05 9.62
N SER A 80 10.16 0.81 10.10
CA SER A 80 10.18 -0.36 9.22
C SER A 80 9.06 -0.28 8.17
N PHE A 81 7.83 0.03 8.62
CA PHE A 81 6.66 0.22 7.76
C PHE A 81 6.92 1.28 6.69
N PHE A 82 7.47 2.42 7.06
CA PHE A 82 7.81 3.50 6.14
C PHE A 82 8.69 3.00 4.99
N PHE A 83 9.77 2.28 5.30
CA PHE A 83 10.69 1.80 4.28
C PHE A 83 10.08 0.71 3.38
N PHE A 84 9.50 -0.35 3.92
CA PHE A 84 8.96 -1.38 3.05
C PHE A 84 7.72 -0.90 2.29
N ASN A 85 6.94 0.01 2.87
CA ASN A 85 5.78 0.59 2.20
C ASN A 85 6.17 1.53 1.05
N MET A 86 7.33 2.22 1.12
CA MET A 86 7.91 2.92 -0.03
C MET A 86 8.04 1.99 -1.23
N GLY A 87 8.60 0.79 -1.04
CA GLY A 87 8.72 -0.20 -2.10
C GLY A 87 7.37 -0.70 -2.60
N VAL A 88 6.48 -1.12 -1.70
CA VAL A 88 5.15 -1.68 -2.04
C VAL A 88 4.33 -0.69 -2.86
N GLN A 89 4.16 0.52 -2.37
CA GLN A 89 3.29 1.52 -3.01
C GLN A 89 3.90 2.02 -4.33
N THR A 90 5.22 2.18 -4.38
CA THR A 90 5.90 2.57 -5.62
C THR A 90 5.72 1.53 -6.72
N ILE A 91 5.89 0.24 -6.42
CA ILE A 91 5.66 -0.82 -7.39
C ILE A 91 4.21 -0.80 -7.88
N MET A 92 3.24 -0.64 -6.97
CA MET A 92 1.83 -0.60 -7.34
C MET A 92 1.48 0.52 -8.31
N LEU A 93 2.06 1.71 -8.12
CA LEU A 93 1.85 2.87 -8.99
C LEU A 93 2.67 2.78 -10.28
N ALA A 94 3.93 2.32 -10.18
CA ALA A 94 4.84 2.27 -11.31
C ALA A 94 4.65 1.03 -12.20
N ALA A 95 4.02 -0.05 -11.72
CA ALA A 95 3.90 -1.32 -12.46
C ALA A 95 3.28 -1.17 -13.85
N THR A 96 2.26 -0.32 -13.98
CA THR A 96 1.60 -0.07 -15.27
C THR A 96 2.51 0.68 -16.23
N LEU A 97 3.23 1.69 -15.73
CA LEU A 97 4.20 2.46 -16.51
C LEU A 97 5.35 1.55 -16.96
N TYR A 98 5.89 0.77 -16.02
CA TYR A 98 6.95 -0.21 -16.29
C TYR A 98 6.53 -1.24 -17.35
N GLY A 99 5.35 -1.82 -17.20
CA GLY A 99 4.80 -2.79 -18.16
C GLY A 99 4.63 -2.22 -19.56
N LYS A 100 4.19 -0.95 -19.66
CA LYS A 100 3.97 -0.29 -20.95
C LYS A 100 5.27 0.15 -21.62
N SER A 101 6.13 0.86 -20.88
CA SER A 101 7.32 1.52 -21.47
C SER A 101 8.54 0.59 -21.56
N GLU A 102 8.77 -0.26 -20.57
CA GLU A 102 9.94 -1.12 -20.53
C GLU A 102 9.68 -2.50 -21.13
N LEU A 103 8.51 -3.09 -20.89
CA LEU A 103 8.16 -4.44 -21.35
C LEU A 103 7.34 -4.46 -22.64
N ASN A 104 6.92 -3.30 -23.16
CA ASN A 104 6.08 -3.17 -24.38
C ASN A 104 4.76 -3.98 -24.30
N ILE A 105 4.16 -4.07 -23.11
CA ILE A 105 2.91 -4.81 -22.91
C ILE A 105 1.73 -3.94 -23.35
N PRO A 106 0.81 -4.46 -24.18
CA PRO A 106 -0.38 -3.74 -24.61
C PRO A 106 -1.25 -3.30 -23.42
N THR A 107 -1.86 -2.12 -23.52
CA THR A 107 -2.69 -1.56 -22.43
C THR A 107 -3.81 -2.50 -21.96
N THR A 108 -4.43 -3.23 -22.88
CA THR A 108 -5.45 -4.23 -22.54
C THR A 108 -4.92 -5.30 -21.58
N ASN A 109 -3.70 -5.80 -21.84
CA ASN A 109 -3.05 -6.82 -21.01
C ASN A 109 -2.62 -6.25 -19.64
N LEU A 110 -2.26 -4.97 -19.58
CA LEU A 110 -2.00 -4.29 -18.30
C LEU A 110 -3.27 -4.17 -17.45
N ILE A 111 -4.41 -3.86 -18.06
CA ILE A 111 -5.70 -3.83 -17.35
C ILE A 111 -6.05 -5.23 -16.81
N ILE A 112 -5.84 -6.28 -17.62
CA ILE A 112 -6.04 -7.67 -17.17
C ILE A 112 -5.13 -7.99 -15.99
N ALA A 113 -3.86 -7.59 -16.04
CA ALA A 113 -2.92 -7.81 -14.93
C ALA A 113 -3.38 -7.12 -13.64
N ILE A 114 -3.89 -5.88 -13.73
CA ILE A 114 -4.46 -5.18 -12.57
C ILE A 114 -5.66 -5.95 -11.99
N LEU A 115 -6.53 -6.47 -12.85
CA LEU A 115 -7.67 -7.29 -12.40
C LEU A 115 -7.20 -8.58 -11.72
N ILE A 116 -6.18 -9.25 -12.27
CA ILE A 116 -5.57 -10.43 -11.66
C ILE A 116 -5.03 -10.09 -10.27
N ILE A 117 -4.27 -9.00 -10.13
CA ILE A 117 -3.72 -8.54 -8.84
C ILE A 117 -4.86 -8.35 -7.83
N GLN A 118 -5.93 -7.65 -8.19
CA GLN A 118 -7.05 -7.37 -7.30
C GLN A 118 -7.79 -8.64 -6.87
N LEU A 119 -8.06 -9.56 -7.80
CA LEU A 119 -8.74 -10.82 -7.50
C LEU A 119 -7.88 -11.73 -6.61
N VAL A 120 -6.58 -11.83 -6.90
CA VAL A 120 -5.65 -12.67 -6.13
C VAL A 120 -5.34 -12.06 -4.76
N ALA A 121 -5.45 -10.74 -4.61
CA ALA A 121 -5.24 -10.07 -3.32
C ALA A 121 -6.27 -10.52 -2.26
N ILE A 122 -7.48 -10.90 -2.65
CA ILE A 122 -8.53 -11.35 -1.72
C ILE A 122 -8.11 -12.64 -0.99
N PRO A 123 -7.86 -13.77 -1.69
CA PRO A 123 -7.39 -14.99 -1.03
C PRO A 123 -6.01 -14.78 -0.38
N GLY A 124 -5.13 -13.97 -0.97
CA GLY A 124 -3.84 -13.63 -0.41
C GLY A 124 -3.95 -12.99 0.98
N ALA A 125 -4.81 -12.00 1.13
CA ALA A 125 -5.06 -11.35 2.43
C ALA A 125 -5.58 -12.35 3.47
N HIS A 126 -6.50 -13.25 3.08
CA HIS A 126 -7.05 -14.26 3.98
C HIS A 126 -5.98 -15.28 4.45
N ILE A 127 -5.17 -15.78 3.52
CA ILE A 127 -4.11 -16.74 3.83
C ILE A 127 -3.06 -16.09 4.73
N MET A 128 -2.61 -14.86 4.41
CA MET A 128 -1.64 -14.15 5.22
C MET A 128 -2.18 -13.76 6.60
N ALA A 129 -3.47 -13.47 6.73
CA ALA A 129 -4.11 -13.28 8.04
C ALA A 129 -4.07 -14.58 8.88
N LYS A 130 -4.32 -15.74 8.27
CA LYS A 130 -4.14 -17.05 8.94
C LYS A 130 -2.68 -17.32 9.31
N MET A 131 -1.73 -16.97 8.45
CA MET A 131 -0.30 -17.07 8.78
C MET A 131 0.05 -16.17 9.96
N ALA A 132 -0.45 -14.93 9.98
CA ALA A 132 -0.21 -13.99 11.07
C ALA A 132 -0.79 -14.47 12.40
N SER A 133 -1.91 -15.20 12.40
CA SER A 133 -2.48 -15.80 13.61
C SER A 133 -1.65 -16.97 14.14
N LYS A 134 -0.95 -17.73 13.26
CA LYS A 134 -0.14 -18.90 13.65
C LYS A 134 1.32 -18.54 13.95
N TRP A 135 1.96 -17.74 13.10
CA TRP A 135 3.39 -17.44 13.15
C TRP A 135 3.68 -16.06 13.75
N GLY A 136 2.63 -15.29 14.02
CA GLY A 136 2.71 -13.91 14.46
C GLY A 136 2.86 -12.91 13.31
N ASN A 137 2.44 -11.69 13.58
CA ASN A 137 2.39 -10.62 12.57
C ASN A 137 3.79 -10.28 12.01
N PHE A 138 4.82 -10.21 12.86
CA PHE A 138 6.17 -9.84 12.43
C PHE A 138 6.77 -10.85 11.46
N ASN A 139 6.66 -12.15 11.76
CA ASN A 139 7.18 -13.21 10.89
C ASN A 139 6.45 -13.23 9.54
N THR A 140 5.14 -13.04 9.57
CA THR A 140 4.34 -12.97 8.34
C THR A 140 4.73 -11.77 7.47
N LEU A 141 4.97 -10.60 8.08
CA LEU A 141 5.45 -9.42 7.36
C LEU A 141 6.85 -9.63 6.79
N MET A 142 7.75 -10.29 7.54
CA MET A 142 9.10 -10.61 7.02
C MET A 142 9.02 -11.53 5.81
N VAL A 143 8.18 -12.56 5.83
CA VAL A 143 7.94 -13.43 4.66
C VAL A 143 7.40 -12.62 3.48
N ALA A 144 6.43 -11.72 3.73
CA ALA A 144 5.89 -10.86 2.69
C ALA A 144 6.96 -9.98 2.04
N ILE A 145 7.83 -9.35 2.84
CA ILE A 145 8.92 -8.51 2.34
C ILE A 145 9.90 -9.32 1.49
N VAL A 146 10.24 -10.54 1.90
CA VAL A 146 11.12 -11.44 1.13
C VAL A 146 10.50 -11.77 -0.23
N ILE A 147 9.19 -12.05 -0.28
CA ILE A 147 8.50 -12.29 -1.55
C ILE A 147 8.50 -11.03 -2.42
N TRP A 148 8.35 -9.83 -1.85
CA TRP A 148 8.46 -8.56 -2.57
C TRP A 148 9.85 -8.35 -3.17
N ILE A 149 10.93 -8.65 -2.41
CA ILE A 149 12.31 -8.60 -2.93
C ILE A 149 12.46 -9.55 -4.12
N GLY A 150 11.96 -10.79 -3.98
CA GLY A 150 11.94 -11.76 -5.08
C GLY A 150 11.15 -11.24 -6.30
N GLY A 151 10.00 -10.58 -6.06
CA GLY A 151 9.21 -9.93 -7.10
C GLY A 151 9.98 -8.84 -7.85
N CYS A 152 10.75 -8.00 -7.15
CA CYS A 152 11.60 -7.00 -7.79
C CYS A 152 12.69 -7.64 -8.65
N ILE A 153 13.34 -8.70 -8.16
CA ILE A 153 14.38 -9.43 -8.89
C ILE A 153 13.78 -10.09 -10.15
N ILE A 154 12.66 -10.78 -10.01
CA ILE A 154 11.96 -11.36 -11.17
C ILE A 154 11.55 -10.25 -12.14
N GLY A 155 11.01 -9.12 -11.64
CA GLY A 155 10.63 -7.97 -12.45
C GLY A 155 11.79 -7.44 -13.29
N TYR A 156 13.01 -7.35 -12.71
CA TYR A 156 14.21 -6.92 -13.42
C TYR A 156 14.54 -7.81 -14.62
N PHE A 157 14.40 -9.13 -14.49
CA PHE A 157 14.73 -10.11 -15.53
C PHE A 157 13.59 -10.42 -16.50
N LEU A 158 12.43 -9.77 -16.37
CA LEU A 158 11.31 -10.03 -17.27
C LEU A 158 11.66 -9.73 -18.73
N PRO A 159 11.35 -10.66 -19.66
CA PRO A 159 11.58 -10.42 -21.08
C PRO A 159 10.58 -9.38 -21.63
N ARG A 160 11.03 -8.59 -22.61
CA ARG A 160 10.13 -7.71 -23.36
C ARG A 160 9.10 -8.55 -24.09
N ASN A 161 7.86 -8.09 -24.17
CA ASN A 161 6.69 -8.80 -24.73
C ASN A 161 6.36 -10.12 -24.03
N GLY A 162 6.93 -10.41 -22.86
CA GLY A 162 6.70 -11.63 -22.09
C GLY A 162 5.39 -11.58 -21.28
N LEU A 163 4.24 -11.84 -21.90
CA LEU A 163 2.93 -11.78 -21.25
C LEU A 163 2.79 -12.79 -20.11
N MET A 164 3.15 -14.05 -20.34
CA MET A 164 2.98 -15.10 -19.34
C MET A 164 3.83 -14.88 -18.08
N PRO A 165 5.14 -14.60 -18.17
CA PRO A 165 5.94 -14.24 -17.00
C PRO A 165 5.42 -12.99 -16.28
N PHE A 166 4.89 -12.01 -17.01
CA PHE A 166 4.31 -10.81 -16.42
C PHE A 166 3.05 -11.12 -15.60
N TYR A 167 2.15 -11.97 -16.11
CA TYR A 167 0.98 -12.42 -15.35
C TYR A 167 1.36 -13.29 -14.15
N GLY A 168 2.38 -14.14 -14.28
CA GLY A 168 2.93 -14.89 -13.17
C GLY A 168 3.42 -13.97 -12.03
N LEU A 169 4.15 -12.91 -12.37
CA LEU A 169 4.58 -11.90 -11.41
C LEU A 169 3.38 -11.16 -10.81
N ALA A 170 2.37 -10.80 -11.62
CA ALA A 170 1.15 -10.15 -11.15
C ALA A 170 0.40 -10.99 -10.10
N ILE A 171 0.35 -12.32 -10.27
CA ILE A 171 -0.24 -13.26 -9.31
C ILE A 171 0.55 -13.24 -8.00
N ILE A 172 1.88 -13.34 -8.05
CA ILE A 172 2.73 -13.33 -6.85
C ILE A 172 2.55 -12.02 -6.08
N ILE A 173 2.63 -10.89 -6.77
CA ILE A 173 2.47 -9.55 -6.19
C ILE A 173 1.05 -9.38 -5.61
N GLY A 174 0.02 -9.78 -6.36
CA GLY A 174 -1.37 -9.72 -5.90
C GLY A 174 -1.56 -10.50 -4.60
N PHE A 175 -1.03 -11.72 -4.53
CA PHE A 175 -1.12 -12.55 -3.34
C PHE A 175 -0.54 -11.88 -2.09
N VAL A 176 0.62 -11.24 -2.21
CA VAL A 176 1.31 -10.63 -1.07
C VAL A 176 0.78 -9.24 -0.75
N MET A 177 0.27 -8.51 -1.74
CA MET A 177 -0.19 -7.14 -1.60
C MET A 177 -1.31 -6.99 -0.56
N GLY A 178 -2.40 -7.75 -0.71
CA GLY A 178 -3.52 -7.69 0.22
C GLY A 178 -3.13 -8.06 1.65
N GLY A 179 -2.24 -9.05 1.77
CA GLY A 179 -1.73 -9.53 3.04
C GLY A 179 -0.83 -8.52 3.75
N ILE A 180 0.15 -7.94 3.06
CA ILE A 180 1.10 -7.00 3.68
C ILE A 180 0.39 -5.76 4.22
N GLN A 181 -0.61 -5.24 3.51
CA GLN A 181 -1.37 -4.08 3.96
C GLN A 181 -2.24 -4.41 5.18
N SER A 182 -2.99 -5.51 5.14
CA SER A 182 -3.87 -5.90 6.24
C SER A 182 -3.09 -6.27 7.51
N VAL A 183 -1.99 -7.04 7.37
CA VAL A 183 -1.15 -7.44 8.51
C VAL A 183 -0.38 -6.25 9.09
N SER A 184 0.08 -5.30 8.25
CA SER A 184 0.74 -4.08 8.73
C SER A 184 -0.20 -3.23 9.56
N ARG A 185 -1.42 -2.98 9.09
CA ARG A 185 -2.43 -2.21 9.83
C ARG A 185 -2.85 -2.91 11.12
N SER A 186 -3.01 -4.23 11.10
CA SER A 186 -3.27 -5.04 12.30
C SER A 186 -2.10 -5.00 13.28
N THR A 187 -0.86 -5.03 12.80
CA THR A 187 0.34 -4.94 13.66
C THR A 187 0.41 -3.58 14.34
N TYR A 188 0.19 -2.52 13.57
CA TYR A 188 0.15 -1.15 14.10
C TYR A 188 -0.89 -1.00 15.21
N SER A 189 -2.13 -1.47 14.95
CA SER A 189 -3.21 -1.44 15.94
C SER A 189 -2.88 -2.18 17.23
N LYS A 190 -2.18 -3.33 17.14
CA LYS A 190 -1.77 -4.12 18.31
C LYS A 190 -0.61 -3.50 19.10
N LEU A 191 0.21 -2.66 18.45
CA LEU A 191 1.34 -1.98 19.08
C LEU A 191 0.96 -0.62 19.65
N MET A 192 -0.20 -0.10 19.26
CA MET A 192 -0.71 1.18 19.71
C MET A 192 -1.03 1.10 21.22
N PRO A 193 -0.69 2.13 22.01
CA PRO A 193 -1.06 2.17 23.42
C PRO A 193 -2.58 2.21 23.60
N GLU A 194 -3.06 1.80 24.75
CA GLU A 194 -4.47 1.99 25.11
C GLU A 194 -4.77 3.49 25.20
N THR A 195 -5.51 3.99 24.24
CA THR A 195 -5.85 5.41 24.12
C THR A 195 -7.28 5.59 23.65
N HIS A 196 -7.93 6.65 24.10
CA HIS A 196 -9.22 7.09 23.57
C HIS A 196 -9.10 7.80 22.20
N ASP A 197 -7.88 8.22 21.82
CA ASP A 197 -7.59 8.95 20.60
C ASP A 197 -6.98 8.05 19.50
N THR A 198 -7.67 6.97 19.18
CA THR A 198 -7.26 6.05 18.11
C THR A 198 -7.20 6.72 16.75
N THR A 199 -8.03 7.75 16.54
CA THR A 199 -8.13 8.46 15.26
C THR A 199 -6.84 9.18 14.91
N SER A 200 -6.22 9.91 15.86
CA SER A 200 -4.96 10.63 15.62
C SER A 200 -3.81 9.67 15.32
N TYR A 201 -3.76 8.51 15.98
CA TYR A 201 -2.76 7.47 15.69
C TYR A 201 -2.92 6.89 14.28
N PHE A 202 -4.15 6.54 13.85
CA PHE A 202 -4.36 6.05 12.49
C PHE A 202 -4.13 7.13 11.44
N SER A 203 -4.45 8.39 11.73
CA SER A 203 -4.09 9.51 10.86
C SER A 203 -2.57 9.64 10.69
N PHE A 204 -1.80 9.42 11.76
CA PHE A 204 -0.34 9.44 11.70
C PHE A 204 0.20 8.27 10.84
N TYR A 205 -0.38 7.07 10.95
CA TYR A 205 -0.08 5.93 10.10
C TYR A 205 -0.34 6.24 8.62
N ASP A 206 -1.50 6.82 8.31
CA ASP A 206 -1.88 7.17 6.94
C ASP A 206 -0.98 8.28 6.36
N VAL A 207 -0.58 9.28 7.17
CA VAL A 207 0.39 10.30 6.76
C VAL A 207 1.76 9.67 6.48
N THR A 208 2.22 8.75 7.34
CA THR A 208 3.46 8.00 7.12
C THR A 208 3.42 7.24 5.80
N GLU A 209 2.30 6.60 5.49
CA GLU A 209 2.06 5.93 4.22
C GLU A 209 2.16 6.90 3.03
N LYS A 210 1.48 8.07 3.10
CA LYS A 210 1.49 9.04 2.00
C LYS A 210 2.88 9.64 1.76
N VAL A 211 3.63 9.94 2.82
CA VAL A 211 5.00 10.41 2.70
C VAL A 211 5.91 9.33 2.07
N ALA A 212 5.72 8.07 2.47
CA ALA A 212 6.44 6.94 1.86
C ALA A 212 6.17 6.83 0.35
N ILE A 213 4.92 7.00 -0.09
CA ILE A 213 4.56 7.01 -1.52
C ILE A 213 5.32 8.11 -2.27
N VAL A 214 5.30 9.33 -1.75
CA VAL A 214 5.95 10.48 -2.41
C VAL A 214 7.45 10.24 -2.57
N ILE A 215 8.13 9.84 -1.50
CA ILE A 215 9.59 9.60 -1.53
C ILE A 215 9.92 8.39 -2.41
N GLY A 216 9.13 7.33 -2.34
CA GLY A 216 9.33 6.13 -3.16
C GLY A 216 9.18 6.42 -4.66
N MET A 217 8.12 7.14 -5.06
CA MET A 217 7.90 7.53 -6.45
C MET A 217 8.97 8.50 -6.95
N PHE A 218 9.38 9.47 -6.13
CA PHE A 218 10.48 10.36 -6.47
C PHE A 218 11.78 9.58 -6.69
N SER A 219 12.11 8.65 -5.78
CA SER A 219 13.31 7.80 -5.91
C SER A 219 13.27 6.95 -7.17
N PHE A 220 12.11 6.36 -7.49
CA PHE A 220 11.92 5.58 -8.72
C PHE A 220 12.18 6.42 -9.97
N GLY A 221 11.56 7.61 -10.05
CA GLY A 221 11.72 8.54 -11.17
C GLY A 221 13.15 9.04 -11.31
N PHE A 222 13.79 9.41 -10.20
CA PHE A 222 15.16 9.89 -10.15
C PHE A 222 16.18 8.83 -10.64
N ILE A 223 16.01 7.58 -10.18
CA ILE A 223 16.87 6.48 -10.65
C ILE A 223 16.64 6.18 -12.13
N ASN A 224 15.39 6.24 -12.59
CA ASN A 224 15.09 6.08 -14.00
C ASN A 224 15.76 7.17 -14.85
N GLU A 225 15.77 8.42 -14.39
CA GLU A 225 16.41 9.54 -15.08
C GLU A 225 17.92 9.35 -15.22
N ILE A 226 18.58 8.97 -14.14
CA ILE A 226 20.05 8.79 -14.11
C ILE A 226 20.48 7.56 -14.92
N THR A 227 19.72 6.46 -14.82
CA THR A 227 20.14 5.18 -15.41
C THR A 227 19.57 4.93 -16.80
N GLY A 228 18.58 5.71 -17.23
CA GLY A 228 17.86 5.53 -18.48
C GLY A 228 17.03 4.23 -18.54
N SER A 229 16.82 3.54 -17.42
CA SER A 229 16.14 2.25 -17.37
C SER A 229 15.24 2.09 -16.14
N GLN A 230 13.97 1.84 -16.38
CA GLN A 230 13.02 1.54 -15.30
C GLN A 230 13.34 0.20 -14.61
N ARG A 231 14.05 -0.72 -15.25
CA ARG A 231 14.51 -1.97 -14.63
C ARG A 231 15.41 -1.69 -13.44
N ASN A 232 16.36 -0.76 -13.61
CA ASN A 232 17.24 -0.34 -12.53
C ASN A 232 16.47 0.32 -11.39
N SER A 233 15.43 1.09 -11.70
CA SER A 233 14.54 1.67 -10.68
C SER A 233 13.80 0.59 -9.88
N VAL A 234 13.26 -0.44 -10.56
CA VAL A 234 12.61 -1.57 -9.88
C VAL A 234 13.60 -2.31 -8.97
N LEU A 235 14.82 -2.57 -9.46
CA LEU A 235 15.85 -3.25 -8.67
C LEU A 235 16.26 -2.41 -7.45
N ALA A 236 16.37 -1.10 -7.60
CA ALA A 236 16.74 -0.21 -6.50
C ALA A 236 15.69 -0.18 -5.37
N LEU A 237 14.43 -0.48 -5.66
CA LEU A 237 13.40 -0.62 -4.61
C LEU A 237 13.70 -1.77 -3.64
N CYS A 238 14.51 -2.76 -4.04
CA CYS A 238 15.00 -3.81 -3.13
C CYS A 238 15.71 -3.21 -1.91
N ILE A 239 16.38 -2.08 -2.05
CA ILE A 239 17.07 -1.40 -0.94
C ILE A 239 16.07 -1.01 0.15
N PHE A 240 14.92 -0.46 -0.24
CA PHE A 240 13.87 -0.08 0.72
C PHE A 240 13.28 -1.30 1.43
N PHE A 241 13.07 -2.39 0.70
CA PHE A 241 12.62 -3.65 1.29
C PHE A 241 13.65 -4.24 2.25
N ILE A 242 14.94 -4.21 1.91
CA ILE A 242 16.01 -4.72 2.77
C ILE A 242 16.10 -3.90 4.06
N ILE A 243 16.08 -2.56 3.96
CA ILE A 243 16.09 -1.68 5.14
C ILE A 243 14.84 -1.97 5.99
N GLY A 244 13.66 -2.02 5.37
CA GLY A 244 12.42 -2.35 6.06
C GLY A 244 12.47 -3.71 6.76
N PHE A 245 13.03 -4.74 6.11
CA PHE A 245 13.22 -6.06 6.68
C PHE A 245 14.13 -6.05 7.91
N VAL A 246 15.29 -5.41 7.80
CA VAL A 246 16.28 -5.33 8.91
C VAL A 246 15.67 -4.62 10.11
N LEU A 247 14.95 -3.52 9.89
CA LEU A 247 14.27 -2.78 10.96
C LEU A 247 13.15 -3.62 11.59
N LEU A 248 12.38 -4.34 10.77
CA LEU A 248 11.30 -5.22 11.25
C LEU A 248 11.85 -6.39 12.08
N TYR A 249 12.94 -6.98 11.64
CA TYR A 249 13.63 -8.05 12.37
C TYR A 249 14.13 -7.57 13.73
N ARG A 250 14.72 -6.36 13.79
CA ARG A 250 15.13 -5.74 15.06
C ARG A 250 13.93 -5.50 15.98
N THR A 251 12.82 -5.00 15.42
CA THR A 251 11.57 -4.77 16.17
C THR A 251 11.01 -6.08 16.75
N SER A 252 11.04 -7.16 15.96
CA SER A 252 10.60 -8.48 16.42
C SER A 252 11.42 -8.99 17.60
N LYS A 253 12.74 -8.79 17.59
CA LYS A 253 13.63 -9.16 18.72
C LYS A 253 13.34 -8.34 19.98
N LEU A 254 13.13 -7.03 19.85
CA LEU A 254 12.77 -6.19 20.99
C LEU A 254 11.46 -6.63 21.63
N LYS A 255 10.47 -7.03 20.84
CA LYS A 255 9.21 -7.58 21.37
C LYS A 255 9.45 -8.85 22.18
N GLY A 256 10.30 -9.75 21.69
CA GLY A 256 10.65 -11.00 22.41
C GLY A 256 11.30 -10.77 23.78
N HIS A 257 12.06 -9.69 23.95
CA HIS A 257 12.68 -9.32 25.22
C HIS A 257 11.73 -8.60 26.19
N ALA A 258 10.70 -7.94 25.66
CA ALA A 258 9.72 -7.19 26.46
C ALA A 258 8.61 -8.07 27.05
N GLY A 259 8.55 -9.37 26.72
CA GLY A 259 7.58 -10.32 27.28
C GLY A 259 6.11 -10.04 26.91
N ILE A 260 5.86 -9.26 25.83
CA ILE A 260 4.52 -8.83 25.38
C ILE A 260 4.11 -9.62 24.13
#